data_f6db73448cd05da6b1e872417d1bcbd2
#
_entry.id   f6db73448cd05da6b1e872417d1bcbd2
#
_cell.length_a   1.000
_cell.length_b   1.000
_cell.length_c   1.000
_cell.angle_alpha   90.00
_cell.angle_beta   90.00
_cell.angle_gamma   90.00
#
_symmetry.space_group_name_H-M   'P 1'
#
loop_
_entity.id
_entity.type
_entity.pdbx_description
1 polymer ?
#
loop_
_entity_poly.entity_id
_entity_poly.type
_entity_poly.pdbx_seq_one_letter_code
_entity_poly.pdbx_strand_id
1 'polypeptide(L)'
;MLPRDRAEKILTLGKAGWPVRAIADQLGHSEPTIRGYLSGRTTPGVRAPRPSLLTDPLAGYCRQRFAEDPHLRPGTLFKELTELGFQASRSTFYRELTQGRLSPPGHRPSPAQENPPQILAGVSRTPGHAPVLPRPVTPVTGQALISYLTRLAHASHLTLTEVLAVLPSWFSTKISNGDDRAQHHMLIPATADALRALARLASATPDGLARALPAFGAAGTHNPVRATTACHRCTARRGIGQPVPVHLPAHYKVCTRHGIWLSDAGQPHLDLATCPEIIAAQYRASRLLRRCTPRQLMLAYQAAARAIPPWPASPAAIPHHWRHRLLILQTANHRYGTPTDHDAYIHAAIYPDAIALAAAELTLATHARSSKIRAGPE
;
A
#
# COMPACT_ATOMS: atom_id res chain seq x y z
N MET A 1 5.60 23.26 6.49
CA MET A 1 6.64 24.03 7.20
C MET A 1 7.74 24.34 6.19
N LEU A 2 8.24 25.58 6.16
CA LEU A 2 9.23 25.97 5.15
C LEU A 2 10.64 25.59 5.59
N PRO A 3 11.54 25.23 4.67
CA PRO A 3 12.96 25.10 4.91
C PRO A 3 13.54 26.40 5.48
N ARG A 4 14.63 26.30 6.20
CA ARG A 4 15.23 27.43 6.93
C ARG A 4 15.64 28.57 6.02
N ASP A 5 16.22 28.25 4.88
CA ASP A 5 16.63 29.20 3.83
C ASP A 5 15.45 30.04 3.28
N ARG A 6 14.30 29.41 3.08
CA ARG A 6 13.08 30.11 2.61
C ARG A 6 12.46 30.99 3.71
N ALA A 7 12.49 30.53 4.95
CA ALA A 7 12.01 31.33 6.07
C ALA A 7 12.88 32.56 6.31
N GLU A 8 14.20 32.44 6.18
CA GLU A 8 15.16 33.56 6.25
C GLU A 8 14.91 34.59 5.14
N LYS A 9 14.58 34.13 3.93
CA LYS A 9 14.22 35.02 2.83
C LYS A 9 12.93 35.82 3.09
N ILE A 10 11.91 35.17 3.72
CA ILE A 10 10.70 35.88 4.16
C ILE A 10 11.05 36.97 5.17
N LEU A 11 11.86 36.66 6.16
CA LEU A 11 12.25 37.62 7.21
C LEU A 11 13.09 38.78 6.63
N THR A 12 13.96 38.51 5.67
CA THR A 12 14.76 39.53 4.99
C THR A 12 13.89 40.49 4.20
N LEU A 13 12.93 39.98 3.42
CA LEU A 13 12.01 40.83 2.64
C LEU A 13 11.08 41.62 3.55
N GLY A 14 10.62 41.03 4.68
CA GLY A 14 9.83 41.74 5.67
C GLY A 14 10.58 42.86 6.35
N LYS A 15 11.86 42.67 6.72
CA LYS A 15 12.75 43.73 7.23
C LYS A 15 13.02 44.84 6.23
N ALA A 16 13.01 44.49 4.93
CA ALA A 16 13.14 45.48 3.85
C ALA A 16 11.82 46.23 3.57
N GLY A 17 10.77 46.03 4.36
CA GLY A 17 9.51 46.76 4.25
C GLY A 17 8.54 46.27 3.17
N TRP A 18 8.76 45.06 2.63
CA TRP A 18 7.86 44.50 1.61
C TRP A 18 6.50 44.15 2.20
N PRO A 19 5.39 44.51 1.50
CA PRO A 19 4.07 44.12 1.98
C PRO A 19 3.86 42.59 1.92
N VAL A 20 3.13 42.06 2.88
CA VAL A 20 2.89 40.61 3.04
C VAL A 20 2.45 39.94 1.76
N ARG A 21 1.55 40.61 1.00
CA ARG A 21 1.03 40.11 -0.25
C ARG A 21 2.10 39.97 -1.33
N ALA A 22 2.96 40.99 -1.45
CA ALA A 22 4.06 40.95 -2.44
C ALA A 22 5.08 39.85 -2.10
N ILE A 23 5.37 39.60 -0.81
CA ILE A 23 6.22 38.48 -0.38
C ILE A 23 5.55 37.14 -0.69
N ALA A 24 4.23 37.03 -0.47
CA ALA A 24 3.45 35.83 -0.76
C ALA A 24 3.49 35.48 -2.25
N ASP A 25 3.22 36.44 -3.10
CA ASP A 25 3.22 36.30 -4.57
C ASP A 25 4.62 35.94 -5.08
N GLN A 26 5.67 36.59 -4.59
CA GLN A 26 7.05 36.38 -5.03
C GLN A 26 7.60 34.99 -4.62
N LEU A 27 7.21 34.49 -3.46
CA LEU A 27 7.73 33.23 -2.92
C LEU A 27 6.78 32.03 -3.15
N GLY A 28 5.60 32.26 -3.74
CA GLY A 28 4.60 31.25 -4.03
C GLY A 28 3.98 30.64 -2.75
N HIS A 29 3.77 31.46 -1.71
CA HIS A 29 3.21 31.02 -0.44
C HIS A 29 1.96 31.83 -0.04
N SER A 30 1.09 31.22 0.76
CA SER A 30 -0.11 31.91 1.24
C SER A 30 0.24 33.03 2.23
N GLU A 31 -0.50 34.16 2.19
CA GLU A 31 -0.33 35.28 3.10
C GLU A 31 -0.35 34.87 4.60
N PRO A 32 -1.25 33.97 5.07
CA PRO A 32 -1.23 33.52 6.46
C PRO A 32 0.09 32.85 6.85
N THR A 33 0.73 32.11 5.92
CA THR A 33 2.06 31.54 6.14
C THR A 33 3.10 32.63 6.33
N ILE A 34 3.14 33.62 5.44
CA ILE A 34 4.08 34.75 5.52
C ILE A 34 3.89 35.52 6.84
N ARG A 35 2.66 35.85 7.21
CA ARG A 35 2.34 36.51 8.50
C ARG A 35 2.80 35.70 9.70
N GLY A 36 2.68 34.37 9.64
CA GLY A 36 3.13 33.48 10.71
C GLY A 36 4.64 33.59 10.97
N TYR A 37 5.45 33.67 9.91
CA TYR A 37 6.90 33.87 10.03
C TYR A 37 7.28 35.27 10.44
N LEU A 38 6.66 36.29 9.86
CA LEU A 38 6.96 37.72 10.20
C LEU A 38 6.55 38.08 11.63
N SER A 39 5.49 37.48 12.17
CA SER A 39 5.05 37.69 13.56
C SER A 39 5.79 36.83 14.59
N GLY A 40 6.72 35.98 14.15
CA GLY A 40 7.47 35.10 15.07
C GLY A 40 6.65 33.91 15.62
N ARG A 41 5.37 33.76 15.22
CA ARG A 41 4.54 32.62 15.64
C ARG A 41 4.99 31.29 15.04
N THR A 42 5.74 31.34 13.96
CA THR A 42 6.25 30.14 13.27
C THR A 42 7.76 30.20 13.26
N THR A 43 8.41 29.25 13.95
CA THR A 43 9.86 29.13 13.97
C THR A 43 10.32 28.26 12.78
N PRO A 44 11.33 28.70 12.01
CA PRO A 44 11.89 27.92 10.91
C PRO A 44 12.39 26.55 11.38
N GLY A 45 11.97 25.49 10.72
CA GLY A 45 12.44 24.14 11.06
C GLY A 45 11.81 23.52 12.32
N VAL A 46 11.01 24.26 13.10
CA VAL A 46 10.35 23.74 14.31
C VAL A 46 8.84 23.71 14.10
N ARG A 47 8.26 22.52 14.16
CA ARG A 47 6.80 22.36 14.18
C ARG A 47 6.31 22.63 15.58
N ALA A 48 5.41 23.62 15.75
CA ALA A 48 4.76 23.82 17.04
C ALA A 48 4.13 22.50 17.52
N PRO A 49 4.37 22.06 18.77
CA PRO A 49 3.72 20.87 19.29
C PRO A 49 2.21 21.08 19.26
N ARG A 50 1.49 20.12 18.71
CA ARG A 50 0.01 20.12 18.78
C ARG A 50 -0.38 19.96 20.25
N PRO A 51 -1.41 20.67 20.72
CA PRO A 51 -1.94 20.44 22.05
C PRO A 51 -2.32 18.97 22.22
N SER A 52 -1.98 18.38 23.36
CA SER A 52 -2.35 17.00 23.67
C SER A 52 -3.87 16.87 23.74
N LEU A 53 -4.40 15.81 23.15
CA LEU A 53 -5.83 15.47 23.27
C LEU A 53 -6.12 14.65 24.53
N LEU A 54 -5.07 14.13 25.21
CA LEU A 54 -5.18 13.58 26.54
C LEU A 54 -5.13 14.73 27.54
N THR A 55 -6.28 15.16 28.01
CA THR A 55 -6.41 16.13 29.07
C THR A 55 -5.79 15.60 30.37
N ASP A 56 -5.42 16.47 31.31
CA ASP A 56 -4.75 16.07 32.54
C ASP A 56 -5.48 14.94 33.32
N PRO A 57 -6.82 14.92 33.46
CA PRO A 57 -7.51 13.81 34.09
C PRO A 57 -7.32 12.47 33.37
N LEU A 58 -7.40 12.46 32.02
CA LEU A 58 -7.25 11.23 31.23
C LEU A 58 -5.79 10.77 31.20
N ALA A 59 -4.84 11.69 31.18
CA ALA A 59 -3.41 11.39 31.30
C ALA A 59 -3.06 10.85 32.69
N GLY A 60 -3.69 11.37 33.73
CA GLY A 60 -3.62 10.85 35.10
C GLY A 60 -4.13 9.42 35.21
N TYR A 61 -5.29 9.16 34.65
CA TYR A 61 -5.86 7.82 34.58
C TYR A 61 -4.93 6.83 33.85
N CYS A 62 -4.38 7.20 32.71
CA CYS A 62 -3.41 6.36 32.00
C CYS A 62 -2.20 6.00 32.86
N ARG A 63 -1.63 6.97 33.57
CA ARG A 63 -0.49 6.75 34.48
C ARG A 63 -0.84 5.80 35.62
N GLN A 64 -2.01 5.98 36.23
CA GLN A 64 -2.47 5.13 37.29
C GLN A 64 -2.69 3.69 36.80
N ARG A 65 -3.37 3.49 35.67
CA ARG A 65 -3.61 2.17 35.13
C ARG A 65 -2.34 1.42 34.76
N PHE A 66 -1.33 2.10 34.21
CA PHE A 66 -0.01 1.50 33.98
C PHE A 66 0.80 1.25 35.26
N ALA A 67 0.54 1.99 36.33
CA ALA A 67 1.15 1.72 37.64
C ALA A 67 0.51 0.49 38.31
N GLU A 68 -0.80 0.29 38.13
CA GLU A 68 -1.56 -0.88 38.64
C GLU A 68 -1.22 -2.14 37.83
N ASP A 69 -1.12 -2.03 36.52
CA ASP A 69 -0.77 -3.14 35.61
C ASP A 69 0.27 -2.68 34.57
N PRO A 70 1.59 -2.86 34.82
CA PRO A 70 2.65 -2.52 33.88
C PRO A 70 2.58 -3.27 32.54
N HIS A 71 1.83 -4.37 32.46
CA HIS A 71 1.63 -5.18 31.26
C HIS A 71 0.31 -4.89 30.55
N LEU A 72 -0.45 -3.90 31.02
CA LEU A 72 -1.72 -3.51 30.43
C LEU A 72 -1.55 -3.16 28.96
N ARG A 73 -2.32 -3.83 28.11
CA ARG A 73 -2.28 -3.56 26.66
C ARG A 73 -2.89 -2.20 26.37
N PRO A 74 -2.19 -1.32 25.61
CA PRO A 74 -2.73 -0.01 25.24
C PRO A 74 -4.10 -0.05 24.55
N GLY A 75 -4.44 -1.18 23.88
CA GLY A 75 -5.75 -1.38 23.29
C GLY A 75 -6.89 -1.56 24.30
N THR A 76 -6.61 -2.13 25.47
CA THR A 76 -7.56 -2.24 26.59
C THR A 76 -7.76 -0.87 27.22
N LEU A 77 -6.67 -0.15 27.48
CA LEU A 77 -6.69 1.22 28.01
C LEU A 77 -7.46 2.18 27.07
N PHE A 78 -7.34 2.01 25.76
CA PHE A 78 -8.11 2.79 24.79
C PHE A 78 -9.62 2.57 24.92
N LYS A 79 -10.07 1.34 25.17
CA LYS A 79 -11.51 1.04 25.40
C LYS A 79 -12.00 1.72 26.68
N GLU A 80 -11.25 1.58 27.77
CA GLU A 80 -11.58 2.22 29.06
C GLU A 80 -11.69 3.74 28.90
N LEU A 81 -10.74 4.37 28.19
CA LEU A 81 -10.78 5.82 27.94
C LEU A 81 -11.93 6.26 27.04
N THR A 82 -12.33 5.41 26.07
CA THR A 82 -13.50 5.69 25.22
C THR A 82 -14.78 5.69 26.05
N GLU A 83 -14.90 4.77 27.01
CA GLU A 83 -16.00 4.74 27.97
C GLU A 83 -16.00 5.96 28.90
N LEU A 84 -14.82 6.52 29.20
CA LEU A 84 -14.65 7.76 29.98
C LEU A 84 -14.79 9.04 29.13
N GLY A 85 -15.19 8.93 27.84
CA GLY A 85 -15.49 10.06 26.99
C GLY A 85 -14.35 10.53 26.07
N PHE A 86 -13.27 9.77 25.92
CA PHE A 86 -12.22 10.07 24.95
C PHE A 86 -12.69 9.81 23.52
N GLN A 87 -12.82 10.85 22.69
CA GLN A 87 -13.41 10.79 21.36
C GLN A 87 -12.41 10.77 20.19
N ALA A 88 -11.12 10.60 20.44
CA ALA A 88 -10.12 10.56 19.39
C ALA A 88 -9.92 9.15 18.82
N SER A 89 -9.32 9.07 17.62
CA SER A 89 -9.03 7.78 16.99
C SER A 89 -7.96 7.00 17.76
N ARG A 90 -7.97 5.68 17.60
CA ARG A 90 -6.98 4.77 18.22
C ARG A 90 -5.54 5.16 17.85
N SER A 91 -5.29 5.53 16.60
CA SER A 91 -3.98 5.98 16.14
C SER A 91 -3.53 7.29 16.83
N THR A 92 -4.47 8.19 17.06
CA THR A 92 -4.22 9.42 17.82
C THR A 92 -3.87 9.10 19.26
N PHE A 93 -4.61 8.22 19.93
CA PHE A 93 -4.33 7.77 21.28
C PHE A 93 -2.92 7.18 21.43
N TYR A 94 -2.52 6.25 20.54
CA TYR A 94 -1.16 5.68 20.59
C TYR A 94 -0.06 6.74 20.43
N ARG A 95 -0.29 7.73 19.57
CA ARG A 95 0.65 8.85 19.40
C ARG A 95 0.73 9.68 20.66
N GLU A 96 -0.40 9.98 21.30
CA GLU A 96 -0.44 10.74 22.56
C GLU A 96 0.26 10.00 23.71
N LEU A 97 0.08 8.70 23.83
CA LEU A 97 0.81 7.87 24.81
C LEU A 97 2.32 7.97 24.62
N THR A 98 2.77 7.91 23.37
CA THR A 98 4.20 7.96 23.02
C THR A 98 4.78 9.36 23.26
N GLN A 99 4.08 10.41 22.82
CA GLN A 99 4.53 11.81 22.98
C GLN A 99 4.45 12.29 24.43
N GLY A 100 3.41 11.87 25.16
CA GLY A 100 3.21 12.23 26.57
C GLY A 100 4.09 11.45 27.55
N ARG A 101 4.91 10.50 27.09
CA ARG A 101 5.72 9.60 27.93
C ARG A 101 4.89 8.90 29.01
N LEU A 102 3.65 8.57 28.68
CA LEU A 102 2.71 7.96 29.61
C LEU A 102 2.83 6.43 29.66
N SER A 103 3.57 5.83 28.74
CA SER A 103 3.88 4.40 28.77
C SER A 103 4.90 4.07 29.85
N PRO A 104 4.80 2.91 30.53
CA PRO A 104 5.79 2.49 31.54
C PRO A 104 7.20 2.50 30.97
N PRO A 105 8.23 2.78 31.77
CA PRO A 105 9.61 2.85 31.30
C PRO A 105 10.16 1.56 30.69
N GLY A 106 9.47 0.43 30.80
CA GLY A 106 9.80 -0.86 30.16
C GLY A 106 9.24 -1.04 28.74
N HIS A 107 8.42 -0.11 28.24
CA HIS A 107 7.76 -0.24 26.92
C HIS A 107 8.40 0.62 25.82
N ARG A 108 9.56 1.21 26.10
CA ARG A 108 10.28 2.00 25.11
C ARG A 108 11.28 1.12 24.40
N PRO A 109 11.16 0.88 23.09
CA PRO A 109 12.29 0.37 22.35
C PRO A 109 13.41 1.41 22.46
N SER A 110 14.45 1.07 23.18
CA SER A 110 15.65 1.90 23.29
C SER A 110 16.34 1.89 21.93
N PRO A 111 16.68 3.04 21.32
CA PRO A 111 17.35 3.07 20.02
C PRO A 111 18.84 2.72 20.08
N ALA A 112 19.32 2.19 21.17
CA ALA A 112 20.72 1.81 21.31
C ALA A 112 20.84 0.49 22.05
N GLN A 113 21.46 -0.48 21.39
CA GLN A 113 21.88 -1.79 21.91
C GLN A 113 20.74 -2.80 22.18
N GLU A 114 20.01 -3.20 21.13
CA GLU A 114 19.44 -4.53 21.12
C GLU A 114 20.55 -5.55 20.85
N ASN A 115 21.00 -6.20 21.89
CA ASN A 115 21.58 -7.52 21.73
C ASN A 115 20.55 -8.36 20.97
N PRO A 116 20.90 -9.07 19.90
CA PRO A 116 19.97 -9.93 19.19
C PRO A 116 19.36 -10.91 20.22
N PRO A 117 18.02 -11.12 20.17
CA PRO A 117 17.35 -11.98 21.15
C PRO A 117 18.03 -13.33 21.18
N GLN A 118 18.21 -13.88 22.39
CA GLN A 118 18.93 -15.15 22.66
C GLN A 118 18.38 -16.36 21.88
N ILE A 119 17.19 -16.26 21.28
CA ILE A 119 16.62 -17.28 20.40
C ILE A 119 17.46 -17.48 19.14
N LEU A 120 18.10 -16.42 18.62
CA LEU A 120 19.04 -16.54 17.49
C LEU A 120 20.49 -16.81 17.94
N ALA A 121 20.80 -16.61 19.21
CA ALA A 121 22.11 -17.00 19.77
C ALA A 121 22.29 -18.52 19.80
N GLY A 122 21.21 -19.32 19.80
CA GLY A 122 21.24 -20.78 19.68
C GLY A 122 21.32 -21.30 18.25
N VAL A 123 21.11 -20.44 17.24
CA VAL A 123 21.39 -20.81 15.85
C VAL A 123 22.86 -20.60 15.62
N SER A 124 23.65 -21.68 15.88
CA SER A 124 25.07 -21.73 15.56
C SER A 124 25.32 -21.14 14.19
N ARG A 125 26.03 -20.02 14.15
CA ARG A 125 26.68 -19.50 12.95
C ARG A 125 27.87 -20.42 12.59
N THR A 126 27.55 -21.65 12.27
CA THR A 126 28.54 -22.51 11.62
C THR A 126 28.76 -21.91 10.24
N PRO A 127 29.99 -21.54 9.87
CA PRO A 127 30.27 -21.03 8.54
C PRO A 127 29.82 -22.09 7.52
N GLY A 128 28.79 -21.76 6.75
CA GLY A 128 28.23 -22.65 5.72
C GLY A 128 26.73 -23.00 5.83
N HIS A 129 26.09 -22.86 6.98
CA HIS A 129 24.66 -23.16 7.12
C HIS A 129 23.84 -21.86 7.30
N ALA A 130 23.18 -21.46 6.24
CA ALA A 130 22.23 -20.33 6.33
C ALA A 130 21.04 -20.74 7.24
N PRO A 131 20.56 -19.86 8.13
CA PRO A 131 19.45 -20.17 9.02
C PRO A 131 18.19 -20.51 8.21
N VAL A 132 17.45 -21.51 8.66
CA VAL A 132 16.17 -21.93 8.10
C VAL A 132 15.10 -21.69 9.15
N LEU A 133 14.02 -21.04 8.78
CA LEU A 133 12.90 -20.80 9.69
C LEU A 133 12.05 -22.06 9.85
N PRO A 134 11.57 -22.34 11.08
CA PRO A 134 10.91 -23.62 11.40
C PRO A 134 9.53 -23.76 10.74
N ARG A 135 8.90 -22.67 10.34
CA ARG A 135 7.57 -22.68 9.75
C ARG A 135 7.57 -22.11 8.32
N PRO A 136 7.37 -22.96 7.31
CA PRO A 136 7.27 -22.50 5.93
C PRO A 136 5.98 -21.66 5.73
N VAL A 137 6.11 -20.57 5.01
CA VAL A 137 4.99 -19.69 4.66
C VAL A 137 4.86 -19.65 3.15
N THR A 138 3.73 -20.10 2.62
CA THR A 138 3.47 -20.02 1.19
C THR A 138 3.12 -18.58 0.80
N PRO A 139 3.83 -17.97 -0.15
CA PRO A 139 3.51 -16.62 -0.61
C PRO A 139 2.17 -16.60 -1.36
N VAL A 140 1.50 -15.46 -1.32
CA VAL A 140 0.34 -15.17 -2.17
C VAL A 140 0.83 -14.66 -3.51
N THR A 141 0.23 -15.09 -4.61
CA THR A 141 0.62 -14.62 -5.95
C THR A 141 0.54 -13.10 -6.05
N GLY A 142 1.62 -12.47 -6.47
CA GLY A 142 1.73 -11.02 -6.54
C GLY A 142 2.07 -10.36 -5.20
N GLN A 143 2.30 -11.10 -4.12
CA GLN A 143 2.50 -10.53 -2.79
C GLN A 143 3.68 -9.56 -2.74
N ALA A 144 3.49 -8.41 -2.09
CA ALA A 144 4.56 -7.47 -1.81
C ALA A 144 5.62 -8.10 -0.90
N LEU A 145 6.90 -7.86 -1.20
CA LEU A 145 8.02 -8.50 -0.49
C LEU A 145 7.97 -8.28 1.02
N ILE A 146 7.75 -7.03 1.46
CA ILE A 146 7.64 -6.68 2.89
C ILE A 146 6.51 -7.44 3.56
N SER A 147 5.33 -7.49 2.92
CA SER A 147 4.19 -8.24 3.43
C SER A 147 4.50 -9.74 3.59
N TYR A 148 5.27 -10.31 2.66
CA TYR A 148 5.72 -11.70 2.77
C TYR A 148 6.68 -11.90 3.94
N LEU A 149 7.70 -11.03 4.07
CA LEU A 149 8.68 -11.08 5.16
C LEU A 149 8.02 -10.91 6.54
N THR A 150 7.08 -9.99 6.65
CA THR A 150 6.30 -9.79 7.89
C THR A 150 5.49 -11.03 8.27
N ARG A 151 4.86 -11.70 7.29
CA ARG A 151 4.15 -12.96 7.54
C ARG A 151 5.09 -14.10 7.93
N LEU A 152 6.24 -14.17 7.29
CA LEU A 152 7.26 -15.17 7.58
C LEU A 152 7.82 -14.99 9.00
N ALA A 153 8.12 -13.76 9.39
CA ALA A 153 8.52 -13.38 10.73
C ALA A 153 7.46 -13.78 11.75
N HIS A 154 6.22 -13.35 11.55
CA HIS A 154 5.12 -13.63 12.47
C HIS A 154 4.84 -15.14 12.65
N ALA A 155 4.91 -15.92 11.56
CA ALA A 155 4.75 -17.37 11.62
C ALA A 155 5.83 -18.07 12.47
N SER A 156 7.01 -17.46 12.55
CA SER A 156 8.16 -17.95 13.32
C SER A 156 8.31 -17.26 14.68
N HIS A 157 7.32 -16.46 15.12
CA HIS A 157 7.35 -15.67 16.35
C HIS A 157 8.51 -14.66 16.42
N LEU A 158 8.94 -14.16 15.26
CA LEU A 158 9.99 -13.16 15.11
C LEU A 158 9.40 -11.81 14.70
N THR A 159 10.17 -10.77 14.90
CA THR A 159 9.92 -9.44 14.32
C THR A 159 10.48 -9.37 12.90
N LEU A 160 9.98 -8.41 12.10
CA LEU A 160 10.55 -8.16 10.78
C LEU A 160 12.05 -7.80 10.85
N THR A 161 12.44 -7.03 11.86
CA THR A 161 13.85 -6.62 12.09
C THR A 161 14.76 -7.83 12.30
N GLU A 162 14.32 -8.83 13.07
CA GLU A 162 15.06 -10.06 13.30
C GLU A 162 15.23 -10.90 12.03
N VAL A 163 14.18 -10.99 11.21
CA VAL A 163 14.26 -11.65 9.90
C VAL A 163 15.20 -10.90 8.96
N LEU A 164 15.16 -9.56 8.96
CA LEU A 164 16.06 -8.74 8.15
C LEU A 164 17.54 -8.87 8.60
N ALA A 165 17.81 -9.08 9.88
CA ALA A 165 19.17 -9.23 10.42
C ALA A 165 19.87 -10.50 9.92
N VAL A 166 19.12 -11.55 9.56
CA VAL A 166 19.69 -12.82 9.03
C VAL A 166 19.71 -12.87 7.49
N LEU A 167 19.08 -11.92 6.84
CA LEU A 167 19.11 -11.74 5.39
C LEU A 167 20.30 -10.84 4.98
N PRO A 168 20.74 -10.88 3.70
CA PRO A 168 21.76 -9.95 3.20
C PRO A 168 21.40 -8.49 3.49
N SER A 169 22.42 -7.66 3.77
CA SER A 169 22.26 -6.25 4.12
C SER A 169 21.45 -5.43 3.10
N TRP A 170 21.38 -5.90 1.85
CA TRP A 170 20.52 -5.34 0.82
C TRP A 170 19.05 -5.20 1.30
N PHE A 171 18.52 -6.21 2.00
CA PHE A 171 17.15 -6.17 2.52
C PHE A 171 16.97 -5.03 3.54
N SER A 172 17.88 -4.96 4.52
CA SER A 172 17.83 -3.92 5.55
C SER A 172 17.94 -2.52 4.96
N THR A 173 18.88 -2.32 4.02
CA THR A 173 19.09 -1.01 3.37
C THR A 173 17.87 -0.55 2.55
N LYS A 174 17.20 -1.47 1.86
CA LYS A 174 16.05 -1.11 1.01
C LYS A 174 14.74 -0.96 1.79
N ILE A 175 14.60 -1.67 2.91
CA ILE A 175 13.37 -1.70 3.68
C ILE A 175 13.35 -0.65 4.81
N SER A 176 14.51 -0.24 5.34
CA SER A 176 14.60 0.71 6.47
C SER A 176 14.37 2.18 6.10
N ASN A 177 14.35 2.56 4.83
CA ASN A 177 14.37 3.95 4.38
C ASN A 177 13.00 4.53 3.99
N GLY A 178 11.88 3.97 4.43
CA GLY A 178 10.57 4.44 4.00
C GLY A 178 9.50 4.46 5.11
N ASP A 179 8.48 5.28 4.89
CA ASP A 179 7.29 5.37 5.73
C ASP A 179 6.48 4.05 5.65
N ASP A 180 6.10 3.51 6.81
CA ASP A 180 5.59 2.14 7.01
C ASP A 180 4.43 1.74 6.06
N ARG A 181 3.54 2.68 5.72
CA ARG A 181 2.40 2.45 4.82
C ARG A 181 2.76 2.46 3.34
N ALA A 182 3.68 3.32 2.94
CA ALA A 182 4.14 3.41 1.55
C ALA A 182 4.98 2.19 1.16
N GLN A 183 5.75 1.63 2.10
CA GLN A 183 6.63 0.48 1.87
C GLN A 183 5.86 -0.82 1.53
N HIS A 184 4.70 -1.05 2.15
CA HIS A 184 3.88 -2.23 1.87
C HIS A 184 3.36 -2.30 0.43
N HIS A 185 3.31 -1.15 -0.25
CA HIS A 185 2.84 -1.03 -1.64
C HIS A 185 3.96 -0.74 -2.63
N MET A 186 5.19 -0.60 -2.17
CA MET A 186 6.33 -0.35 -3.05
C MET A 186 6.85 -1.64 -3.67
N LEU A 187 7.05 -1.63 -4.98
CA LEU A 187 7.73 -2.70 -5.69
C LEU A 187 9.24 -2.47 -5.57
N ILE A 188 9.91 -3.26 -4.74
CA ILE A 188 11.35 -3.20 -4.53
C ILE A 188 11.99 -4.31 -5.38
N PRO A 189 12.70 -3.99 -6.47
CA PRO A 189 13.40 -4.99 -7.26
C PRO A 189 14.50 -5.65 -6.43
N ALA A 190 14.55 -6.98 -6.41
CA ALA A 190 15.51 -7.73 -5.63
C ALA A 190 16.47 -8.52 -6.52
N THR A 191 17.67 -8.77 -6.01
CA THR A 191 18.74 -9.50 -6.72
C THR A 191 18.53 -11.02 -6.68
N ALA A 192 19.21 -11.75 -7.58
CA ALA A 192 19.21 -13.22 -7.55
C ALA A 192 19.80 -13.77 -6.25
N ASP A 193 20.78 -13.10 -5.65
CA ASP A 193 21.37 -13.50 -4.35
C ASP A 193 20.36 -13.33 -3.22
N ALA A 194 19.61 -12.23 -3.22
CA ALA A 194 18.55 -12.00 -2.28
C ALA A 194 17.44 -13.06 -2.40
N LEU A 195 17.10 -13.46 -3.62
CA LEU A 195 16.14 -14.54 -3.87
C LEU A 195 16.63 -15.87 -3.30
N ARG A 196 17.89 -16.23 -3.56
CA ARG A 196 18.50 -17.48 -3.03
C ARG A 196 18.56 -17.48 -1.51
N ALA A 197 18.94 -16.36 -0.90
CA ALA A 197 18.97 -16.23 0.55
C ALA A 197 17.58 -16.36 1.17
N LEU A 198 16.57 -15.70 0.60
CA LEU A 198 15.20 -15.81 1.07
C LEU A 198 14.61 -17.21 0.86
N ALA A 199 14.92 -17.85 -0.25
CA ALA A 199 14.44 -19.20 -0.54
C ALA A 199 14.96 -20.20 0.51
N ARG A 200 16.23 -20.11 0.88
CA ARG A 200 16.83 -20.93 1.97
C ARG A 200 16.16 -20.64 3.30
N LEU A 201 16.04 -19.36 3.68
CA LEU A 201 15.42 -18.95 4.95
C LEU A 201 13.98 -19.44 5.08
N ALA A 202 13.21 -19.39 4.00
CA ALA A 202 11.79 -19.74 3.96
C ALA A 202 11.52 -21.22 3.66
N SER A 203 12.53 -22.06 3.49
CA SER A 203 12.41 -23.46 3.02
C SER A 203 11.58 -23.57 1.74
N ALA A 204 11.79 -22.66 0.80
CA ALA A 204 11.04 -22.56 -0.45
C ALA A 204 11.96 -22.70 -1.67
N THR A 205 11.39 -23.01 -2.82
CA THR A 205 12.15 -23.01 -4.07
C THR A 205 12.33 -21.58 -4.60
N PRO A 206 13.52 -21.21 -5.13
CA PRO A 206 13.73 -19.90 -5.74
C PRO A 206 12.69 -19.58 -6.82
N ASP A 207 12.40 -20.54 -7.71
CA ASP A 207 11.42 -20.36 -8.78
C ASP A 207 9.98 -20.15 -8.25
N GLY A 208 9.63 -20.82 -7.15
CA GLY A 208 8.35 -20.63 -6.48
C GLY A 208 8.21 -19.22 -5.92
N LEU A 209 9.25 -18.71 -5.27
CA LEU A 209 9.28 -17.33 -4.77
C LEU A 209 9.29 -16.30 -5.91
N ALA A 210 10.10 -16.51 -6.95
CA ALA A 210 10.19 -15.61 -8.09
C ALA A 210 8.86 -15.47 -8.83
N ARG A 211 8.10 -16.56 -8.95
CA ARG A 211 6.76 -16.53 -9.57
C ARG A 211 5.71 -15.85 -8.70
N ALA A 212 5.84 -15.93 -7.39
CA ALA A 212 4.84 -15.39 -6.46
C ALA A 212 5.12 -13.96 -6.02
N LEU A 213 6.40 -13.56 -5.95
CA LEU A 213 6.83 -12.25 -5.45
C LEU A 213 7.35 -11.38 -6.60
N PRO A 214 6.62 -10.33 -7.01
CA PRO A 214 7.02 -9.47 -8.15
C PRO A 214 8.39 -8.81 -7.97
N ALA A 215 8.86 -8.66 -6.74
CA ALA A 215 10.19 -8.14 -6.43
C ALA A 215 11.33 -8.93 -7.12
N PHE A 216 11.12 -10.20 -7.40
CA PHE A 216 12.08 -11.09 -8.03
C PHE A 216 11.78 -11.36 -9.52
N GLY A 217 10.80 -10.67 -10.09
CA GLY A 217 10.52 -10.71 -11.53
C GLY A 217 11.76 -10.33 -12.33
N ALA A 218 11.94 -10.92 -13.52
CA ALA A 218 13.10 -10.68 -14.35
C ALA A 218 13.32 -9.18 -14.56
N ALA A 219 14.52 -8.70 -14.25
CA ALA A 219 14.94 -7.32 -14.49
C ALA A 219 14.72 -7.01 -15.97
N GLY A 220 13.88 -6.03 -16.28
CA GLY A 220 13.51 -5.66 -17.66
C GLY A 220 12.10 -6.06 -18.10
N THR A 221 11.40 -6.95 -17.38
CA THR A 221 9.98 -7.23 -17.60
C THR A 221 9.09 -6.43 -16.63
N HIS A 222 9.39 -5.16 -16.42
CA HIS A 222 8.51 -4.29 -15.64
C HIS A 222 7.21 -4.06 -16.39
N ASN A 223 6.35 -5.08 -16.37
CA ASN A 223 4.94 -4.85 -16.67
C ASN A 223 4.41 -3.91 -15.59
N PRO A 224 3.82 -2.77 -15.93
CA PRO A 224 3.19 -1.92 -14.94
C PRO A 224 2.21 -2.75 -14.12
N VAL A 225 2.53 -2.86 -12.85
CA VAL A 225 1.68 -3.51 -11.87
C VAL A 225 1.03 -2.42 -11.03
N ARG A 226 -0.18 -2.67 -10.59
CA ARG A 226 -0.86 -1.83 -9.62
C ARG A 226 -0.80 -2.46 -8.23
N ALA A 227 -0.64 -1.62 -7.23
CA ALA A 227 -0.78 -2.04 -5.85
C ALA A 227 -2.27 -2.22 -5.49
N THR A 228 -2.58 -3.33 -4.88
CA THR A 228 -3.93 -3.67 -4.40
C THR A 228 -3.83 -4.60 -3.20
N THR A 229 -4.97 -5.00 -2.66
CA THR A 229 -5.06 -6.06 -1.65
C THR A 229 -5.55 -7.35 -2.29
N ALA A 230 -4.99 -8.48 -1.90
CA ALA A 230 -5.46 -9.78 -2.36
C ALA A 230 -6.92 -10.04 -1.93
N CYS A 231 -7.65 -10.83 -2.71
CA CYS A 231 -9.01 -11.22 -2.37
C CYS A 231 -9.05 -11.85 -0.96
N HIS A 232 -9.79 -11.24 -0.06
CA HIS A 232 -9.91 -11.69 1.34
C HIS A 232 -10.43 -13.12 1.48
N ARG A 233 -11.34 -13.56 0.59
CA ARG A 233 -11.85 -14.94 0.59
C ARG A 233 -10.76 -15.94 0.16
N CYS A 234 -9.85 -15.55 -0.76
CA CYS A 234 -8.70 -16.38 -1.13
C CYS A 234 -7.67 -16.50 -0.01
N THR A 235 -7.40 -15.40 0.70
CA THR A 235 -6.43 -15.38 1.80
C THR A 235 -6.96 -16.09 3.03
N ALA A 236 -8.25 -15.92 3.36
CA ALA A 236 -8.92 -16.62 4.47
C ALA A 236 -8.85 -18.14 4.31
N ARG A 237 -9.03 -18.68 3.08
CA ARG A 237 -8.87 -20.13 2.81
C ARG A 237 -7.45 -20.65 3.07
N ARG A 238 -6.45 -19.77 3.16
CA ARG A 238 -5.06 -20.10 3.50
C ARG A 238 -4.74 -19.79 4.97
N GLY A 239 -5.75 -19.51 5.80
CA GLY A 239 -5.59 -19.14 7.20
C GLY A 239 -5.03 -17.72 7.41
N ILE A 240 -5.09 -16.84 6.39
CA ILE A 240 -4.58 -15.49 6.47
C ILE A 240 -5.74 -14.54 6.73
N GLY A 241 -5.90 -14.08 7.97
CA GLY A 241 -7.00 -13.20 8.38
C GLY A 241 -6.76 -11.71 8.15
N GLN A 242 -5.53 -11.30 7.87
CA GLN A 242 -5.17 -9.91 7.65
C GLN A 242 -5.08 -9.58 6.14
N PRO A 243 -5.30 -8.30 5.74
CA PRO A 243 -5.14 -7.86 4.37
C PRO A 243 -3.71 -8.14 3.87
N VAL A 244 -3.59 -8.69 2.66
CA VAL A 244 -2.30 -8.99 2.03
C VAL A 244 -2.08 -8.05 0.85
N PRO A 245 -1.16 -7.08 0.94
CA PRO A 245 -0.76 -6.24 -0.18
C PRO A 245 -0.16 -7.07 -1.32
N VAL A 246 -0.66 -6.84 -2.54
CA VAL A 246 -0.20 -7.51 -3.75
C VAL A 246 -0.01 -6.51 -4.90
N HIS A 247 0.87 -6.86 -5.83
CA HIS A 247 1.08 -6.16 -7.08
C HIS A 247 0.56 -7.04 -8.23
N LEU A 248 -0.44 -6.57 -8.92
CA LEU A 248 -1.09 -7.30 -10.00
C LEU A 248 -1.00 -6.52 -11.31
N PRO A 249 -0.98 -7.20 -12.47
CA PRO A 249 -1.06 -6.52 -13.76
C PRO A 249 -2.28 -5.60 -13.83
N ALA A 250 -2.15 -4.46 -14.51
CA ALA A 250 -3.19 -3.43 -14.57
C ALA A 250 -4.56 -3.95 -15.04
N HIS A 251 -4.58 -4.92 -15.96
CA HIS A 251 -5.79 -5.56 -16.48
C HIS A 251 -6.38 -6.64 -15.54
N TYR A 252 -5.68 -7.03 -14.49
CA TYR A 252 -6.19 -8.01 -13.52
C TYR A 252 -6.93 -7.31 -12.40
N LYS A 253 -8.23 -7.19 -12.55
CA LYS A 253 -9.10 -6.43 -11.64
C LYS A 253 -10.06 -7.31 -10.83
N VAL A 254 -10.28 -8.55 -11.23
CA VAL A 254 -11.32 -9.40 -10.64
C VAL A 254 -10.74 -10.72 -10.15
N CYS A 255 -11.05 -11.08 -8.91
CA CYS A 255 -10.91 -12.44 -8.43
C CYS A 255 -12.06 -13.29 -8.99
N THR A 256 -11.82 -13.96 -10.11
CA THR A 256 -12.85 -14.76 -10.82
C THR A 256 -13.39 -15.93 -9.99
N ARG A 257 -12.62 -16.42 -9.01
CA ARG A 257 -13.04 -17.50 -8.10
C ARG A 257 -14.15 -17.06 -7.15
N HIS A 258 -14.12 -15.82 -6.69
CA HIS A 258 -15.03 -15.32 -5.68
C HIS A 258 -15.93 -14.18 -6.15
N GLY A 259 -15.84 -13.78 -7.43
CA GLY A 259 -16.61 -12.67 -7.97
C GLY A 259 -16.34 -11.34 -7.23
N ILE A 260 -15.06 -11.05 -6.93
CA ILE A 260 -14.67 -9.87 -6.16
C ILE A 260 -13.86 -8.93 -7.06
N TRP A 261 -14.28 -7.67 -7.15
CA TRP A 261 -13.47 -6.60 -7.70
C TRP A 261 -12.35 -6.24 -6.72
N LEU A 262 -11.12 -6.30 -7.20
CA LEU A 262 -9.94 -5.96 -6.42
C LEU A 262 -9.67 -4.46 -6.59
N SER A 263 -10.18 -3.65 -5.68
CA SER A 263 -9.97 -2.21 -5.66
C SER A 263 -8.50 -1.85 -5.42
N ASP A 264 -8.13 -0.60 -5.65
CA ASP A 264 -6.77 -0.14 -5.40
C ASP A 264 -6.44 -0.17 -3.90
N ALA A 265 -5.16 -0.03 -3.57
CA ALA A 265 -4.69 -0.16 -2.20
C ALA A 265 -5.40 0.83 -1.25
N GLY A 266 -5.89 0.30 -0.13
CA GLY A 266 -6.63 1.10 0.87
C GLY A 266 -8.12 1.22 0.61
N GLN A 267 -8.60 0.76 -0.55
CA GLN A 267 -10.02 0.79 -0.89
C GLN A 267 -10.71 -0.57 -0.63
N PRO A 268 -11.97 -0.59 -0.20
CA PRO A 268 -12.72 -1.81 -0.02
C PRO A 268 -12.99 -2.48 -1.37
N HIS A 269 -12.98 -3.80 -1.37
CA HIS A 269 -13.34 -4.61 -2.53
C HIS A 269 -14.86 -4.59 -2.78
N LEU A 270 -15.27 -4.73 -4.06
CA LEU A 270 -16.70 -4.81 -4.42
C LEU A 270 -17.12 -6.26 -4.67
N ASP A 271 -18.28 -6.65 -4.20
CA ASP A 271 -18.93 -7.90 -4.59
C ASP A 271 -19.56 -7.73 -5.99
N LEU A 272 -19.25 -8.64 -6.89
CA LEU A 272 -19.68 -8.64 -8.29
C LEU A 272 -20.76 -9.70 -8.59
N ALA A 273 -21.34 -10.32 -7.57
CA ALA A 273 -22.33 -11.39 -7.76
C ALA A 273 -23.51 -10.95 -8.65
N THR A 274 -23.85 -9.66 -8.60
CA THR A 274 -24.96 -9.06 -9.39
C THR A 274 -24.54 -8.52 -10.76
N CYS A 275 -23.22 -8.55 -11.09
CA CYS A 275 -22.68 -8.04 -12.36
C CYS A 275 -21.76 -9.10 -13.03
N PRO A 276 -22.31 -10.23 -13.49
CA PRO A 276 -21.51 -11.33 -14.03
C PRO A 276 -20.70 -10.96 -15.28
N GLU A 277 -21.14 -9.96 -16.04
CA GLU A 277 -20.43 -9.45 -17.22
C GLU A 277 -19.04 -8.87 -16.89
N ILE A 278 -18.84 -8.31 -15.70
CA ILE A 278 -17.53 -7.85 -15.23
C ILE A 278 -16.61 -9.03 -14.96
N ILE A 279 -17.13 -10.10 -14.38
CA ILE A 279 -16.40 -11.36 -14.18
C ILE A 279 -16.06 -12.00 -15.54
N ALA A 280 -17.02 -12.01 -16.47
CA ALA A 280 -16.81 -12.52 -17.83
C ALA A 280 -15.74 -11.74 -18.60
N ALA A 281 -15.63 -10.42 -18.39
CA ALA A 281 -14.56 -9.61 -18.96
C ALA A 281 -13.18 -10.05 -18.47
N GLN A 282 -13.02 -10.36 -17.17
CA GLN A 282 -11.76 -10.89 -16.65
C GLN A 282 -11.42 -12.27 -17.25
N TYR A 283 -12.40 -13.15 -17.44
CA TYR A 283 -12.18 -14.41 -18.16
C TYR A 283 -11.76 -14.18 -19.62
N ARG A 284 -12.33 -13.16 -20.28
CA ARG A 284 -11.92 -12.76 -21.64
C ARG A 284 -10.46 -12.31 -21.65
N ALA A 285 -10.06 -11.43 -20.72
CA ALA A 285 -8.68 -10.99 -20.57
C ALA A 285 -7.72 -12.18 -20.35
N SER A 286 -8.09 -13.13 -19.49
CA SER A 286 -7.31 -14.34 -19.26
C SER A 286 -7.17 -15.23 -20.48
N ARG A 287 -8.19 -15.27 -21.36
CA ARG A 287 -8.12 -16.01 -22.64
C ARG A 287 -7.19 -15.32 -23.65
N LEU A 288 -7.16 -13.98 -23.66
CA LEU A 288 -6.24 -13.23 -24.53
C LEU A 288 -4.77 -13.58 -24.25
N LEU A 289 -4.41 -13.87 -23.01
CA LEU A 289 -3.05 -14.30 -22.63
C LEU A 289 -2.59 -15.62 -23.27
N ARG A 290 -3.50 -16.39 -23.89
CA ARG A 290 -3.13 -17.56 -24.70
C ARG A 290 -2.66 -17.19 -26.11
N ARG A 291 -2.92 -15.94 -26.55
CA ARG A 291 -2.67 -15.45 -27.91
C ARG A 291 -1.71 -14.27 -27.95
N CYS A 292 -1.42 -13.66 -26.81
CA CYS A 292 -0.50 -12.52 -26.69
C CYS A 292 0.31 -12.62 -25.39
N THR A 293 1.42 -11.88 -25.34
CA THR A 293 2.24 -11.78 -24.13
C THR A 293 1.52 -10.92 -23.06
N PRO A 294 1.82 -11.12 -21.76
CA PRO A 294 1.29 -10.27 -20.70
C PRO A 294 1.54 -8.77 -20.94
N ARG A 295 2.71 -8.42 -21.51
CA ARG A 295 3.06 -7.04 -21.84
C ARG A 295 2.17 -6.46 -22.96
N GLN A 296 1.89 -7.24 -23.98
CA GLN A 296 1.00 -6.83 -25.08
C GLN A 296 -0.42 -6.57 -24.57
N LEU A 297 -0.98 -7.50 -23.80
CA LEU A 297 -2.31 -7.32 -23.20
C LEU A 297 -2.37 -6.09 -22.31
N MET A 298 -1.35 -5.87 -21.51
CA MET A 298 -1.29 -4.73 -20.62
C MET A 298 -1.25 -3.40 -21.40
N LEU A 299 -0.41 -3.29 -22.43
CA LEU A 299 -0.31 -2.09 -23.26
C LEU A 299 -1.64 -1.81 -23.99
N ALA A 300 -2.27 -2.85 -24.57
CA ALA A 300 -3.59 -2.74 -25.20
C ALA A 300 -4.66 -2.31 -24.18
N TYR A 301 -4.65 -2.87 -22.97
CA TYR A 301 -5.58 -2.47 -21.91
C TYR A 301 -5.38 -1.00 -21.49
N GLN A 302 -4.13 -0.55 -21.35
CA GLN A 302 -3.84 0.84 -21.01
C GLN A 302 -4.24 1.82 -22.12
N ALA A 303 -4.04 1.43 -23.39
CA ALA A 303 -4.48 2.22 -24.53
C ALA A 303 -6.02 2.31 -24.56
N ALA A 304 -6.70 1.17 -24.42
CA ALA A 304 -8.15 1.10 -24.33
C ALA A 304 -8.71 1.94 -23.17
N ALA A 305 -8.12 1.84 -21.99
CA ALA A 305 -8.55 2.63 -20.83
C ALA A 305 -8.39 4.14 -21.02
N ARG A 306 -7.38 4.58 -21.79
CA ARG A 306 -7.20 5.99 -22.17
C ARG A 306 -8.15 6.43 -23.30
N ALA A 307 -8.51 5.52 -24.19
CA ALA A 307 -9.45 5.79 -25.30
C ALA A 307 -10.91 5.90 -24.83
N ILE A 308 -11.24 5.30 -23.69
CA ILE A 308 -12.56 5.47 -23.08
C ILE A 308 -12.68 6.92 -22.57
N PRO A 309 -13.74 7.65 -22.99
CA PRO A 309 -13.96 8.99 -22.49
C PRO A 309 -13.99 9.04 -20.96
N PRO A 310 -13.54 10.14 -20.33
CA PRO A 310 -13.69 10.30 -18.90
C PRO A 310 -15.19 10.22 -18.54
N TRP A 311 -15.47 9.80 -17.31
CA TRP A 311 -16.86 9.69 -16.84
C TRP A 311 -17.58 11.02 -17.01
N PRO A 312 -18.69 11.08 -17.76
CA PRO A 312 -19.35 12.32 -18.06
C PRO A 312 -19.91 13.00 -16.79
N ALA A 313 -19.73 14.30 -16.67
CA ALA A 313 -20.30 15.08 -15.56
C ALA A 313 -21.83 15.10 -15.59
N SER A 314 -22.42 15.08 -16.81
CA SER A 314 -23.88 15.02 -16.98
C SER A 314 -24.36 13.56 -16.95
N PRO A 315 -25.31 13.21 -16.07
CA PRO A 315 -25.88 11.86 -16.03
C PRO A 315 -26.51 11.42 -17.34
N ALA A 316 -27.03 12.34 -18.14
CA ALA A 316 -27.65 12.04 -19.43
C ALA A 316 -26.63 11.56 -20.49
N ALA A 317 -25.38 11.98 -20.39
CA ALA A 317 -24.31 11.62 -21.31
C ALA A 317 -23.65 10.26 -20.98
N ILE A 318 -23.98 9.66 -19.82
CA ILE A 318 -23.42 8.39 -19.41
C ILE A 318 -24.10 7.27 -20.24
N PRO A 319 -23.33 6.38 -20.92
CA PRO A 319 -23.88 5.23 -21.63
C PRO A 319 -24.81 4.41 -20.73
N HIS A 320 -25.96 4.00 -21.26
CA HIS A 320 -26.99 3.30 -20.47
C HIS A 320 -26.43 2.06 -19.74
N HIS A 321 -25.62 1.25 -20.41
CA HIS A 321 -25.03 0.04 -19.82
C HIS A 321 -24.01 0.34 -18.69
N TRP A 322 -23.29 1.46 -18.73
CA TRP A 322 -22.42 1.88 -17.62
C TRP A 322 -23.24 2.32 -16.40
N ARG A 323 -24.29 3.14 -16.66
CA ARG A 323 -25.20 3.61 -15.62
C ARG A 323 -25.91 2.44 -14.94
N HIS A 324 -26.36 1.47 -15.72
CA HIS A 324 -27.02 0.26 -15.22
C HIS A 324 -26.08 -0.56 -14.32
N ARG A 325 -24.84 -0.84 -14.77
CA ARG A 325 -23.83 -1.54 -13.95
C ARG A 325 -23.50 -0.78 -12.66
N LEU A 326 -23.32 0.55 -12.78
CA LEU A 326 -23.03 1.41 -11.61
C LEU A 326 -24.12 1.29 -10.57
N LEU A 327 -25.38 1.43 -10.96
CA LEU A 327 -26.54 1.36 -10.06
C LEU A 327 -26.62 0.00 -9.36
N ILE A 328 -26.46 -1.10 -10.10
CA ILE A 328 -26.47 -2.44 -9.55
C ILE A 328 -25.33 -2.65 -8.56
N LEU A 329 -24.13 -2.22 -8.91
CA LEU A 329 -22.95 -2.33 -8.03
C LEU A 329 -23.14 -1.53 -6.73
N GLN A 330 -23.64 -0.30 -6.84
CA GLN A 330 -23.91 0.54 -5.68
C GLN A 330 -24.96 -0.10 -4.77
N THR A 331 -26.07 -0.57 -5.34
CA THR A 331 -27.15 -1.23 -4.57
C THR A 331 -26.65 -2.49 -3.87
N ALA A 332 -25.86 -3.31 -4.55
CA ALA A 332 -25.36 -4.57 -4.00
C ALA A 332 -24.32 -4.35 -2.88
N ASN A 333 -23.50 -3.31 -2.99
CA ASN A 333 -22.39 -3.06 -2.06
C ASN A 333 -22.72 -2.05 -0.96
N HIS A 334 -23.83 -1.30 -1.08
CA HIS A 334 -24.25 -0.30 -0.08
C HIS A 334 -24.55 -0.92 1.32
N ARG A 335 -24.83 -2.22 1.37
CA ARG A 335 -25.18 -2.94 2.62
C ARG A 335 -24.02 -3.04 3.62
N TYR A 336 -22.80 -2.70 3.25
CA TYR A 336 -21.62 -2.84 4.10
C TYR A 336 -21.17 -1.53 4.78
N GLY A 337 -21.97 -0.45 4.69
CA GLY A 337 -21.79 0.76 5.50
C GLY A 337 -20.48 1.54 5.30
N THR A 338 -19.64 1.14 4.36
CA THR A 338 -18.40 1.85 4.03
C THR A 338 -18.65 2.81 2.88
N PRO A 339 -18.27 4.10 2.98
CA PRO A 339 -18.22 4.99 1.83
C PRO A 339 -17.19 4.40 0.85
N THR A 340 -17.67 3.65 -0.11
CA THR A 340 -16.81 3.12 -1.16
C THR A 340 -16.51 4.27 -2.09
N ASP A 341 -15.24 4.46 -2.40
CA ASP A 341 -14.78 5.46 -3.35
C ASP A 341 -15.58 5.30 -4.65
N HIS A 342 -16.22 6.38 -5.06
CA HIS A 342 -17.06 6.41 -6.28
C HIS A 342 -16.27 5.92 -7.50
N ASP A 343 -14.97 6.17 -7.54
CA ASP A 343 -14.06 5.76 -8.61
C ASP A 343 -13.97 4.23 -8.77
N ALA A 344 -14.02 3.46 -7.69
CA ALA A 344 -13.97 2.01 -7.77
C ALA A 344 -15.19 1.43 -8.52
N TYR A 345 -16.37 2.00 -8.29
CA TYR A 345 -17.60 1.61 -8.99
C TYR A 345 -17.56 1.97 -10.48
N ILE A 346 -17.08 3.19 -10.78
CA ILE A 346 -16.91 3.67 -12.17
C ILE A 346 -15.96 2.75 -12.92
N HIS A 347 -14.79 2.48 -12.36
CA HIS A 347 -13.80 1.60 -12.96
C HIS A 347 -14.35 0.19 -13.19
N ALA A 348 -15.13 -0.35 -12.26
CA ALA A 348 -15.77 -1.65 -12.42
C ALA A 348 -16.83 -1.63 -13.51
N ALA A 349 -17.65 -0.59 -13.60
CA ALA A 349 -18.69 -0.45 -14.60
C ALA A 349 -18.15 -0.35 -16.03
N ILE A 350 -17.00 0.29 -16.22
CA ILE A 350 -16.34 0.51 -17.53
C ILE A 350 -15.47 -0.70 -17.93
N TYR A 351 -15.02 -1.51 -16.99
CA TYR A 351 -14.04 -2.57 -17.23
C TYR A 351 -14.36 -3.53 -18.37
N PRO A 352 -15.62 -4.02 -18.58
CA PRO A 352 -15.95 -4.89 -19.71
C PRO A 352 -15.65 -4.25 -21.06
N ASP A 353 -15.89 -2.95 -21.20
CA ASP A 353 -15.67 -2.21 -22.44
C ASP A 353 -14.18 -1.97 -22.67
N ALA A 354 -13.41 -1.69 -21.64
CA ALA A 354 -11.94 -1.59 -21.72
C ALA A 354 -11.30 -2.90 -22.19
N ILE A 355 -11.77 -4.03 -21.69
CA ILE A 355 -11.29 -5.35 -22.15
C ILE A 355 -11.74 -5.65 -23.60
N ALA A 356 -12.94 -5.23 -24.00
CA ALA A 356 -13.40 -5.41 -25.37
C ALA A 356 -12.55 -4.60 -26.37
N LEU A 357 -12.26 -3.35 -26.05
CA LEU A 357 -11.38 -2.48 -26.85
C LEU A 357 -9.95 -3.04 -26.92
N ALA A 358 -9.38 -3.45 -25.79
CA ALA A 358 -8.06 -4.08 -25.77
C ALA A 358 -7.98 -5.35 -26.64
N ALA A 359 -9.04 -6.15 -26.67
CA ALA A 359 -9.12 -7.31 -27.52
C ALA A 359 -9.16 -6.94 -29.02
N ALA A 360 -9.90 -5.89 -29.38
CA ALA A 360 -9.95 -5.37 -30.75
C ALA A 360 -8.58 -4.87 -31.22
N GLU A 361 -7.88 -4.07 -30.40
CA GLU A 361 -6.53 -3.58 -30.69
C GLU A 361 -5.53 -4.72 -30.93
N LEU A 362 -5.56 -5.77 -30.09
CA LEU A 362 -4.69 -6.93 -30.25
C LEU A 362 -4.99 -7.69 -31.55
N THR A 363 -6.25 -7.76 -31.93
CA THR A 363 -6.65 -8.41 -33.20
C THR A 363 -6.13 -7.61 -34.40
N LEU A 364 -6.30 -6.30 -34.40
CA LEU A 364 -5.79 -5.42 -35.48
C LEU A 364 -4.27 -5.50 -35.59
N ALA A 365 -3.56 -5.49 -34.45
CA ALA A 365 -2.10 -5.61 -34.43
C ALA A 365 -1.62 -6.96 -34.99
N THR A 366 -2.35 -8.06 -34.81
CA THR A 366 -2.01 -9.37 -35.37
C THR A 366 -2.24 -9.40 -36.87
N HIS A 367 -3.33 -8.83 -37.37
CA HIS A 367 -3.61 -8.72 -38.79
C HIS A 367 -2.56 -7.85 -39.53
N ALA A 368 -2.19 -6.70 -38.97
CA ALA A 368 -1.19 -5.84 -39.55
C ALA A 368 0.21 -6.49 -39.65
N ARG A 369 0.56 -7.34 -38.68
CA ARG A 369 1.80 -8.14 -38.76
C ARG A 369 1.76 -9.20 -39.81
N SER A 370 0.64 -9.92 -39.94
CA SER A 370 0.45 -10.96 -40.93
C SER A 370 0.46 -10.41 -42.37
N SER A 371 -0.09 -9.22 -42.60
CA SER A 371 -0.05 -8.55 -43.90
C SER A 371 1.36 -8.10 -44.30
N LYS A 372 2.15 -7.57 -43.35
CA LYS A 372 3.55 -7.19 -43.60
C LYS A 372 4.45 -8.39 -43.92
N ILE A 373 4.21 -9.54 -43.29
CA ILE A 373 4.96 -10.77 -43.60
C ILE A 373 4.63 -11.28 -45.00
N ARG A 374 3.40 -11.08 -45.48
CA ARG A 374 2.97 -11.49 -46.82
C ARG A 374 3.45 -10.52 -47.94
N ALA A 375 3.76 -9.28 -47.58
CA ALA A 375 4.18 -8.25 -48.54
C ALA A 375 5.70 -8.25 -48.84
N GLY A 376 6.49 -9.22 -48.35
CA GLY A 376 7.91 -9.44 -48.63
C GLY A 376 8.77 -8.15 -48.71
N PRO A 377 10.08 -8.17 -48.56
CA PRO A 377 10.90 -7.05 -48.96
C PRO A 377 10.90 -6.94 -50.47
N GLU A 378 10.47 -5.76 -51.01
CA GLU A 378 10.76 -5.35 -52.38
C GLU A 378 12.24 -5.16 -52.60
#